data_8753130d49d6b574f79d96d671b6b420
#
_entry.id   8753130d49d6b574f79d96d671b6b420
#
_cell.length_a   1.000
_cell.length_b   1.000
_cell.length_c   1.000
_cell.angle_alpha   90.00
_cell.angle_beta   90.00
_cell.angle_gamma   90.00
#
_symmetry.space_group_name_H-M   'P 1'
#
loop_
_entity.id
_entity.type
_entity.pdbx_description
1 polymer ?
#
loop_
_entity_poly.entity_id
_entity_poly.type
_entity_poly.pdbx_seq_one_letter_code
_entity_poly.pdbx_strand_id
1 'polypeptide(L)'
;MKESKVKRKRKMKSEDLTGKVMDLGAMVEYHTGSVVSRTVIDKPAGTLTLFAFDKGQGLSEHTAPYDALVYMLDGEAEVKIAGKPFHLKQGETIIMPANQPHALRAAARFKMFLAMIKS
;
A
#
# COMPACT_ATOMS: atom_id res chain seq x y z
N MET A 1 -19.25 -8.60 -18.17
CA MET A 1 -19.25 -8.38 -18.17
C MET A 1 -18.66 -8.29 -18.04
N LYS A 2 -18.76 -8.33 -17.84
CA LYS A 2 -18.45 -8.27 -17.77
C LYS A 2 -17.79 -8.13 -17.21
N GLU A 3 -17.56 -8.49 -16.88
CA GLU A 3 -17.19 -8.30 -16.45
C GLU A 3 -16.66 -8.21 -15.80
N SER A 4 -16.62 -8.47 -15.63
CA SER A 4 -16.40 -8.37 -15.14
C SER A 4 -15.88 -8.33 -14.68
N LYS A 5 -15.71 -8.54 -14.25
CA LYS A 5 -15.43 -8.46 -14.01
C LYS A 5 -14.95 -8.07 -13.46
N VAL A 6 -14.78 -8.30 -13.26
CA VAL A 6 -14.52 -7.85 -12.97
C VAL A 6 -14.04 -7.46 -12.56
N LYS A 7 -13.84 -7.60 -11.80
CA LYS A 7 -13.59 -7.27 -11.77
C LYS A 7 -13.02 -6.63 -11.58
N ARG A 8 -12.83 -6.75 -11.26
CA ARG A 8 -12.44 -6.18 -11.44
C ARG A 8 -11.90 -5.42 -11.14
N LYS A 9 -11.54 -5.29 -10.89
CA LYS A 9 -11.06 -4.48 -10.87
C LYS A 9 -11.19 -3.62 -11.29
N ARG A 10 -11.48 -3.48 -10.95
CA ARG A 10 -11.66 -2.76 -11.46
C ARG A 10 -11.10 -1.73 -11.43
N LYS A 11 -10.79 -1.50 -11.83
CA LYS A 11 -10.24 -0.54 -11.82
C LYS A 11 -10.84 0.58 -11.99
N MET A 12 -10.89 1.27 -11.44
CA MET A 12 -11.49 2.26 -11.47
C MET A 12 -10.98 3.18 -12.21
N LYS A 13 -10.61 2.98 -12.98
CA LYS A 13 -10.23 3.73 -13.67
C LYS A 13 -10.75 4.82 -13.80
N SER A 14 -10.86 5.11 -14.09
CA SER A 14 -11.39 6.22 -14.52
C SER A 14 -11.73 7.23 -13.60
N GLU A 15 -11.60 6.99 -12.44
CA GLU A 15 -11.92 7.98 -11.49
C GLU A 15 -10.84 9.03 -11.42
N ASP A 16 -11.21 10.28 -11.68
CA ASP A 16 -10.26 11.38 -11.61
C ASP A 16 -10.35 12.03 -10.23
N LEU A 17 -9.30 11.88 -9.46
CA LEU A 17 -9.23 12.40 -8.09
C LEU A 17 -8.62 13.79 -8.01
N THR A 18 -8.22 14.34 -9.15
CA THR A 18 -7.55 15.63 -9.20
C THR A 18 -8.46 16.75 -8.70
N GLY A 19 -7.92 17.62 -7.83
CA GLY A 19 -8.66 18.77 -7.35
C GLY A 19 -9.72 18.46 -6.32
N LYS A 20 -9.68 17.26 -5.73
CA LYS A 20 -10.66 16.86 -4.72
C LYS A 20 -9.98 16.71 -3.37
N VAL A 21 -10.68 17.14 -2.33
CA VAL A 21 -10.22 16.91 -0.97
C VAL A 21 -10.59 15.49 -0.60
N MET A 22 -9.61 14.74 -0.08
CA MET A 22 -9.80 13.33 0.22
C MET A 22 -9.25 13.00 1.59
N ASP A 23 -9.88 12.04 2.25
CA ASP A 23 -9.35 11.43 3.46
C ASP A 23 -8.81 10.07 3.04
N LEU A 24 -7.50 9.95 2.94
CA LEU A 24 -6.87 8.73 2.42
C LEU A 24 -7.24 7.49 3.23
N GLY A 25 -7.33 7.63 4.55
CA GLY A 25 -7.68 6.50 5.40
C GLY A 25 -9.10 5.99 5.16
N ALA A 26 -9.97 6.83 4.64
CA ALA A 26 -11.36 6.46 4.36
C ALA A 26 -11.55 5.91 2.94
N MET A 27 -10.50 5.96 2.11
CA MET A 27 -10.63 5.56 0.71
C MET A 27 -10.37 4.07 0.49
N VAL A 28 -9.96 3.36 1.51
CA VAL A 28 -9.72 1.92 1.44
C VAL A 28 -10.25 1.32 2.74
N GLU A 29 -10.88 0.14 2.64
CA GLU A 29 -11.49 -0.50 3.80
C GLU A 29 -10.93 -1.90 4.01
N TYR A 30 -10.93 -2.34 5.25
CA TYR A 30 -10.51 -3.69 5.60
C TYR A 30 -11.52 -4.71 5.09
N HIS A 31 -11.02 -5.80 4.56
CA HIS A 31 -11.82 -6.96 4.21
C HIS A 31 -11.22 -8.18 4.87
N THR A 32 -12.06 -8.99 5.48
CA THR A 32 -11.63 -10.19 6.20
C THR A 32 -10.77 -11.08 5.31
N GLY A 33 -9.59 -11.44 5.81
CA GLY A 33 -8.67 -12.34 5.15
C GLY A 33 -8.02 -11.79 3.89
N SER A 34 -8.05 -10.47 3.70
CA SER A 34 -7.62 -9.89 2.44
C SER A 34 -6.65 -8.73 2.59
N VAL A 35 -5.97 -8.44 1.50
CA VAL A 35 -5.26 -7.19 1.29
C VAL A 35 -6.01 -6.45 0.20
N VAL A 36 -6.46 -5.24 0.51
CA VAL A 36 -7.19 -4.40 -0.44
C VAL A 36 -6.29 -3.25 -0.84
N SER A 37 -6.26 -2.93 -2.14
CA SER A 37 -5.45 -1.82 -2.63
C SER A 37 -6.26 -0.90 -3.50
N ARG A 38 -5.87 0.37 -3.51
CA ARG A 38 -6.49 1.37 -4.37
C ARG A 38 -5.41 2.33 -4.84
N THR A 39 -5.25 2.45 -6.14
CA THR A 39 -4.25 3.36 -6.72
C THR A 39 -4.82 4.78 -6.76
N VAL A 40 -4.04 5.73 -6.27
CA VAL A 40 -4.41 7.15 -6.25
C VAL A 40 -3.80 7.87 -7.43
N ILE A 41 -2.50 7.65 -7.67
CA ILE A 41 -1.80 8.22 -8.81
C ILE A 41 -0.94 7.13 -9.42
N ASP A 42 -0.98 7.00 -10.75
CA ASP A 42 -0.17 6.02 -11.46
C ASP A 42 0.45 6.71 -12.68
N LYS A 43 1.75 6.96 -12.60
CA LYS A 43 2.49 7.63 -13.65
C LYS A 43 3.79 6.88 -13.93
N PRO A 44 4.42 7.10 -15.08
CA PRO A 44 5.72 6.46 -15.33
C PRO A 44 6.77 6.78 -14.29
N ALA A 45 6.72 7.97 -13.69
CA ALA A 45 7.69 8.39 -12.71
C ALA A 45 7.42 7.84 -11.31
N GLY A 46 6.23 7.33 -11.05
CA GLY A 46 5.91 6.80 -9.74
C GLY A 46 4.45 6.51 -9.53
N THR A 47 4.17 5.78 -8.44
CA THR A 47 2.80 5.42 -8.07
C THR A 47 2.54 5.78 -6.63
N LEU A 48 1.29 6.13 -6.36
CA LEU A 48 0.79 6.32 -5.00
C LEU A 48 -0.39 5.38 -4.82
N THR A 49 -0.28 4.46 -3.85
CA THR A 49 -1.28 3.42 -3.65
C THR A 49 -1.65 3.32 -2.17
N LEU A 50 -2.93 3.12 -1.91
CA LEU A 50 -3.43 2.86 -0.56
C LEU A 50 -3.63 1.38 -0.40
N PHE A 51 -3.33 0.87 0.81
CA PHE A 51 -3.53 -0.54 1.14
C PHE A 51 -4.24 -0.66 2.48
N ALA A 52 -5.10 -1.66 2.58
CA ALA A 52 -5.68 -2.08 3.85
C ALA A 52 -5.40 -3.58 4.02
N PHE A 53 -4.71 -3.93 5.10
CA PHE A 53 -4.32 -5.32 5.39
C PHE A 53 -5.13 -5.83 6.57
N ASP A 54 -5.80 -6.95 6.40
CA ASP A 54 -6.40 -7.61 7.54
C ASP A 54 -5.31 -8.28 8.38
N LYS A 55 -5.61 -8.55 9.63
CA LYS A 55 -4.67 -9.22 10.54
C LYS A 55 -4.18 -10.53 9.92
N GLY A 56 -2.89 -10.77 9.99
CA GLY A 56 -2.28 -11.98 9.45
C GLY A 56 -1.88 -11.90 8.00
N GLN A 57 -2.31 -10.86 7.30
CA GLN A 57 -1.96 -10.68 5.89
C GLN A 57 -0.63 -9.94 5.77
N GLY A 58 -0.04 -9.96 4.59
CA GLY A 58 1.23 -9.28 4.37
C GLY A 58 1.65 -9.35 2.93
N LEU A 59 2.84 -8.82 2.68
CA LEU A 59 3.51 -8.94 1.39
C LEU A 59 4.80 -9.69 1.63
N SER A 60 4.99 -10.78 0.89
CA SER A 60 6.19 -11.61 1.05
C SER A 60 7.44 -10.86 0.61
N GLU A 61 8.57 -11.35 1.03
CA GLU A 61 9.84 -10.70 0.75
C GLU A 61 10.10 -10.60 -0.75
N HIS A 62 10.45 -9.42 -1.20
CA HIS A 62 10.77 -9.14 -2.60
C HIS A 62 11.65 -7.91 -2.67
N THR A 63 12.22 -7.65 -3.85
CA THR A 63 13.01 -6.44 -4.09
C THR A 63 12.35 -5.66 -5.22
N ALA A 64 12.56 -4.35 -5.20
CA ALA A 64 12.13 -3.48 -6.29
C ALA A 64 13.26 -2.50 -6.58
N PRO A 65 13.42 -2.07 -7.83
CA PRO A 65 14.48 -1.12 -8.19
C PRO A 65 14.10 0.33 -7.90
N TYR A 66 13.20 0.55 -6.94
CA TYR A 66 12.66 1.87 -6.64
C TYR A 66 12.68 2.10 -5.13
N ASP A 67 12.90 3.35 -4.72
CA ASP A 67 12.67 3.72 -3.33
C ASP A 67 11.16 3.77 -3.10
N ALA A 68 10.73 3.27 -1.96
CA ALA A 68 9.31 3.24 -1.61
C ALA A 68 9.11 3.77 -0.20
N LEU A 69 8.21 4.74 -0.07
CA LEU A 69 7.88 5.32 1.23
C LEU A 69 6.58 4.72 1.72
N VAL A 70 6.59 4.18 2.93
CA VAL A 70 5.41 3.67 3.61
C VAL A 70 5.00 4.67 4.68
N TYR A 71 3.76 5.15 4.63
CA TYR A 71 3.20 6.00 5.67
C TYR A 71 1.99 5.30 6.29
N MET A 72 2.00 5.15 7.61
CA MET A 72 0.94 4.41 8.31
C MET A 72 -0.26 5.29 8.57
N LEU A 73 -1.37 4.94 7.95
CA LEU A 73 -2.63 5.67 8.10
C LEU A 73 -3.45 5.18 9.29
N ASP A 74 -3.32 3.89 9.63
CA ASP A 74 -4.11 3.28 10.69
C ASP A 74 -3.44 1.98 11.12
N GLY A 75 -3.50 1.64 12.40
CA GLY A 75 -3.01 0.37 12.91
C GLY A 75 -1.49 0.28 13.01
N GLU A 76 -0.99 -0.94 12.95
CA GLU A 76 0.44 -1.22 13.17
C GLU A 76 0.92 -2.27 12.19
N ALA A 77 2.15 -2.11 11.72
CA ALA A 77 2.74 -3.04 10.77
C ALA A 77 4.16 -3.38 11.16
N GLU A 78 4.59 -4.57 10.79
CA GLU A 78 5.98 -4.94 10.83
C GLU A 78 6.53 -4.83 9.42
N VAL A 79 7.60 -4.06 9.24
CA VAL A 79 8.30 -3.91 7.97
C VAL A 79 9.68 -4.48 8.14
N LYS A 80 10.08 -5.39 7.25
CA LYS A 80 11.40 -5.98 7.29
C LYS A 80 12.19 -5.47 6.10
N ILE A 81 13.39 -4.93 6.35
CA ILE A 81 14.25 -4.43 5.28
C ILE A 81 15.61 -5.10 5.45
N ALA A 82 16.05 -5.83 4.42
CA ALA A 82 17.30 -6.57 4.45
C ALA A 82 17.41 -7.46 5.70
N GLY A 83 16.29 -8.07 6.07
CA GLY A 83 16.22 -8.96 7.23
C GLY A 83 16.03 -8.27 8.57
N LYS A 84 16.09 -6.94 8.62
CA LYS A 84 15.97 -6.19 9.86
C LYS A 84 14.52 -5.74 10.07
N PRO A 85 13.89 -6.09 11.21
CA PRO A 85 12.50 -5.71 11.44
C PRO A 85 12.36 -4.30 11.99
N PHE A 86 11.30 -3.63 11.56
CA PHE A 86 10.91 -2.31 12.05
C PHE A 86 9.42 -2.37 12.35
N HIS A 87 9.02 -1.77 13.45
CA HIS A 87 7.62 -1.70 13.85
C HIS A 87 7.12 -0.28 13.65
N LEU A 88 6.07 -0.14 12.85
CA LEU A 88 5.48 1.16 12.56
C LEU A 88 4.05 1.20 13.09
N LYS A 89 3.67 2.34 13.63
CA LYS A 89 2.30 2.58 14.05
C LYS A 89 1.76 3.82 13.36
N GLN A 90 0.49 4.08 13.56
CA GLN A 90 -0.21 5.18 12.90
C GLN A 90 0.58 6.48 13.00
N GLY A 91 0.73 7.17 11.88
CA GLY A 91 1.45 8.43 11.79
C GLY A 91 2.94 8.30 11.52
N GLU A 92 3.48 7.08 11.54
CA GLU A 92 4.90 6.86 11.31
C GLU A 92 5.18 6.45 9.87
N THR A 93 6.39 6.67 9.42
CA THR A 93 6.78 6.38 8.06
C THR A 93 8.17 5.76 8.01
N ILE A 94 8.44 4.99 6.95
CA ILE A 94 9.76 4.45 6.69
C ILE A 94 9.98 4.43 5.17
N ILE A 95 11.24 4.60 4.76
CA ILE A 95 11.60 4.44 3.36
C ILE A 95 12.26 3.08 3.19
N MET A 96 11.72 2.29 2.29
CA MET A 96 12.31 1.01 1.89
C MET A 96 13.21 1.31 0.68
N PRO A 97 14.54 1.16 0.83
CA PRO A 97 15.46 1.57 -0.24
C PRO A 97 15.37 0.65 -1.46
N ALA A 98 15.65 1.22 -2.62
CA ALA A 98 15.74 0.46 -3.86
C ALA A 98 16.72 -0.69 -3.71
N ASN A 99 16.37 -1.83 -4.31
CA ASN A 99 17.25 -3.00 -4.42
C ASN A 99 17.58 -3.70 -3.08
N GLN A 100 16.83 -3.38 -2.02
CA GLN A 100 16.96 -4.10 -0.76
C GLN A 100 15.73 -4.98 -0.57
N PRO A 101 15.88 -6.24 -0.15
CA PRO A 101 14.71 -7.09 0.07
C PRO A 101 13.87 -6.53 1.21
N HIS A 102 12.56 -6.54 1.02
CA HIS A 102 11.66 -6.04 2.04
C HIS A 102 10.37 -6.85 2.07
N ALA A 103 9.71 -6.86 3.23
CA ALA A 103 8.47 -7.57 3.45
C ALA A 103 7.62 -6.79 4.44
N LEU A 104 6.31 -6.99 4.39
CA LEU A 104 5.39 -6.37 5.33
C LEU A 104 4.49 -7.45 5.94
N ARG A 105 4.12 -7.25 7.20
CA ARG A 105 3.28 -8.19 7.90
C ARG A 105 2.33 -7.46 8.83
N ALA A 106 1.08 -7.90 8.82
CA ALA A 106 0.02 -7.31 9.66
C ALA A 106 -0.17 -8.13 10.92
N ALA A 107 0.57 -7.79 11.98
CA ALA A 107 0.31 -8.35 13.30
C ALA A 107 -1.05 -7.90 13.81
N ALA A 108 -1.51 -6.74 13.37
CA ALA A 108 -2.84 -6.21 13.57
C ALA A 108 -3.27 -5.58 12.25
N ARG A 109 -4.55 -5.29 12.08
CA ARG A 109 -5.02 -4.59 10.89
C ARG A 109 -4.28 -3.27 10.72
N PHE A 110 -3.95 -2.94 9.48
CA PHE A 110 -3.36 -1.63 9.24
C PHE A 110 -3.68 -1.13 7.84
N LYS A 111 -3.68 0.20 7.71
CA LYS A 111 -3.77 0.87 6.41
C LYS A 111 -2.50 1.66 6.20
N MET A 112 -2.00 1.64 4.97
CA MET A 112 -0.80 2.39 4.64
C MET A 112 -0.95 3.08 3.29
N PHE A 113 -0.14 4.12 3.12
CA PHE A 113 0.02 4.84 1.88
C PHE A 113 1.42 4.49 1.38
N LEU A 114 1.51 4.02 0.16
CA LEU A 114 2.78 3.62 -0.44
C LEU A 114 3.09 4.54 -1.62
N ALA A 115 4.21 5.25 -1.52
CA ALA A 115 4.70 6.10 -2.61
C ALA A 115 5.94 5.45 -3.20
N MET A 116 5.89 5.08 -4.47
CA MET A 116 7.00 4.44 -5.15
C MET A 116 7.55 5.39 -6.21
N ILE A 117 8.82 5.72 -6.11
CA ILE A 117 9.46 6.66 -7.03
C ILE A 117 10.29 5.87 -8.04
N LYS A 118 9.92 6.01 -9.31
CA LYS A 118 10.46 5.16 -10.36
C LYS A 118 11.48 5.86 -11.27
N SER A 119 11.86 7.04 -10.93
CA SER A 119 12.83 7.75 -11.80
C SER A 119 14.22 7.76 -11.23
#